data_71e39936dc0f9007068bd62566d295d5
#
_entry.id   71e39936dc0f9007068bd62566d295d5
#
_cell.length_a   1.000
_cell.length_b   1.000
_cell.length_c   1.000
_cell.angle_alpha   90.00
_cell.angle_beta   90.00
_cell.angle_gamma   90.00
#
_symmetry.space_group_name_H-M   'P 1'
#
loop_
_entity.id
_entity.type
_entity.pdbx_description
1 polymer ?
#
loop_
_entity_poly.entity_id
_entity_poly.type
_entity_poly.pdbx_seq_one_letter_code
_entity_poly.pdbx_strand_id
1 'polypeptide(L)'
;MNHKTILVTGASRGIGKAIALTYAKNGWDVVITCLRREEELKKTQREIEALGVSCLAWMGDAGDFESCSRLFDAIRERFGSLDVLVNNAGISYIGLFQDMTPDEWNHILNTNLTSVFNCCRLAVPMMVSHKSGRILNISSVWGVCGASCEVAYSATKGGINAMTRALAKELAPSSIQVNAIACGAIDTEMNQFLDEEERNALLEEIPAGRMGRAEEVGKLAYQLGSEDSYLTGQIIQLDGGWI
;
A
#
# COMPACT_ATOMS: atom_id res chain seq x y z
N MET A 1 11.97 16.54 19.37
CA MET A 1 10.54 16.38 19.01
C MET A 1 10.40 14.97 18.51
N ASN A 2 9.47 14.14 19.04
CA ASN A 2 9.21 12.83 18.45
C ASN A 2 8.52 13.07 17.11
N HIS A 3 9.17 12.66 16.03
CA HIS A 3 8.53 12.65 14.72
C HIS A 3 7.46 11.57 14.69
N LYS A 4 6.41 11.77 13.90
CA LYS A 4 5.44 10.71 13.61
C LYS A 4 6.08 9.67 12.69
N THR A 5 5.67 8.42 12.85
CA THR A 5 6.25 7.27 12.12
C THR A 5 5.26 6.64 11.16
N ILE A 6 5.69 6.39 9.93
CA ILE A 6 4.94 5.64 8.92
C ILE A 6 5.64 4.35 8.52
N LEU A 7 4.88 3.27 8.34
CA LEU A 7 5.33 2.05 7.67
C LEU A 7 4.69 1.95 6.27
N VAL A 8 5.52 1.77 5.25
CA VAL A 8 5.07 1.51 3.88
C VAL A 8 5.62 0.18 3.40
N THR A 9 4.74 -0.79 3.13
CA THR A 9 5.16 -2.08 2.57
C THR A 9 5.37 -2.00 1.07
N GLY A 10 6.35 -2.74 0.52
CA GLY A 10 6.63 -2.74 -0.92
C GLY A 10 7.14 -1.39 -1.43
N ALA A 11 8.01 -0.71 -0.67
CA ALA A 11 8.42 0.68 -0.92
C ALA A 11 9.80 0.83 -1.60
N SER A 12 10.36 -0.22 -2.19
CA SER A 12 11.61 -0.10 -2.96
C SER A 12 11.46 0.74 -4.22
N ARG A 13 10.25 0.83 -4.79
CA ARG A 13 9.94 1.53 -6.05
C ARG A 13 8.45 1.91 -6.17
N GLY A 14 8.06 2.50 -7.29
CA GLY A 14 6.68 2.76 -7.69
C GLY A 14 5.89 3.55 -6.66
N ILE A 15 4.63 3.16 -6.47
CA ILE A 15 3.68 3.82 -5.55
C ILE A 15 4.22 3.85 -4.12
N GLY A 16 4.72 2.72 -3.61
CA GLY A 16 5.22 2.65 -2.24
C GLY A 16 6.39 3.60 -1.98
N LYS A 17 7.35 3.68 -2.90
CA LYS A 17 8.45 4.65 -2.83
C LYS A 17 7.94 6.09 -2.85
N ALA A 18 7.00 6.41 -3.74
CA ALA A 18 6.43 7.76 -3.85
C ALA A 18 5.69 8.17 -2.57
N ILE A 19 4.95 7.26 -1.95
CA ILE A 19 4.31 7.49 -0.65
C ILE A 19 5.39 7.75 0.42
N ALA A 20 6.37 6.87 0.55
CA ALA A 20 7.45 6.99 1.53
C ALA A 20 8.19 8.34 1.43
N LEU A 21 8.57 8.75 0.22
CA LEU A 21 9.21 10.03 -0.04
C LEU A 21 8.30 11.23 0.27
N THR A 22 6.98 11.11 0.02
CA THR A 22 6.04 12.20 0.33
C THR A 22 5.95 12.43 1.83
N TYR A 23 5.87 11.38 2.64
CA TYR A 23 5.87 11.51 4.09
C TYR A 23 7.21 12.03 4.63
N ALA A 24 8.35 11.54 4.11
CA ALA A 24 9.68 12.01 4.48
C ALA A 24 9.86 13.52 4.22
N LYS A 25 9.39 14.03 3.07
CA LYS A 25 9.40 15.48 2.73
C LYS A 25 8.59 16.32 3.71
N ASN A 26 7.65 15.73 4.42
CA ASN A 26 6.82 16.38 5.43
C ASN A 26 7.30 16.08 6.87
N GLY A 27 8.55 15.62 7.04
CA GLY A 27 9.19 15.48 8.35
C GLY A 27 8.79 14.25 9.14
N TRP A 28 8.29 13.18 8.48
CA TRP A 28 7.95 11.93 9.14
C TRP A 28 9.12 10.95 9.08
N ASP A 29 9.33 10.22 10.16
CA ASP A 29 10.21 9.05 10.15
C ASP A 29 9.55 7.90 9.39
N VAL A 30 10.33 7.16 8.61
CA VAL A 30 9.79 6.23 7.62
C VAL A 30 10.36 4.84 7.81
N VAL A 31 9.48 3.85 7.78
CA VAL A 31 9.84 2.44 7.66
C VAL A 31 9.42 1.96 6.28
N ILE A 32 10.37 1.37 5.55
CA ILE A 32 10.13 0.83 4.20
C ILE A 32 10.49 -0.64 4.14
N THR A 33 9.68 -1.43 3.44
CA THR A 33 9.99 -2.85 3.27
C THR A 33 10.00 -3.27 1.80
N CYS A 34 10.72 -4.33 1.51
CA CYS A 34 10.54 -5.13 0.30
C CYS A 34 11.01 -6.57 0.51
N LEU A 35 10.59 -7.47 -0.41
CA LEU A 35 10.96 -8.89 -0.34
C LEU A 35 12.27 -9.21 -1.04
N ARG A 36 12.55 -8.64 -2.22
CA ARG A 36 13.60 -9.13 -3.14
C ARG A 36 14.57 -8.07 -3.68
N ARG A 37 14.27 -6.78 -3.54
CA ARG A 37 15.01 -5.69 -4.21
C ARG A 37 15.80 -4.85 -3.21
N GLU A 38 16.81 -5.47 -2.62
CA GLU A 38 17.59 -4.86 -1.54
C GLU A 38 18.29 -3.56 -1.95
N GLU A 39 18.94 -3.54 -3.12
CA GLU A 39 19.67 -2.36 -3.59
C GLU A 39 18.74 -1.17 -3.89
N GLU A 40 17.56 -1.44 -4.47
CA GLU A 40 16.55 -0.41 -4.69
C GLU A 40 15.98 0.10 -3.36
N LEU A 41 15.77 -0.79 -2.38
CA LEU A 41 15.33 -0.41 -1.05
C LEU A 41 16.36 0.48 -0.35
N LYS A 42 17.64 0.10 -0.39
CA LYS A 42 18.75 0.90 0.14
C LYS A 42 18.89 2.26 -0.56
N LYS A 43 18.64 2.31 -1.88
CA LYS A 43 18.61 3.56 -2.61
C LYS A 43 17.47 4.46 -2.11
N THR A 44 16.27 3.91 -1.96
CA THR A 44 15.11 4.64 -1.41
C THR A 44 15.38 5.11 0.02
N GLN A 45 16.01 4.28 0.87
CA GLN A 45 16.42 4.68 2.21
C GLN A 45 17.33 5.91 2.19
N ARG A 46 18.38 5.89 1.37
CA ARG A 46 19.30 7.04 1.26
C ARG A 46 18.60 8.32 0.79
N GLU A 47 17.65 8.19 -0.14
CA GLU A 47 16.85 9.33 -0.60
C GLU A 47 15.96 9.90 0.52
N ILE A 48 15.40 9.04 1.39
CA ILE A 48 14.61 9.45 2.55
C ILE A 48 15.50 10.14 3.61
N GLU A 49 16.63 9.52 3.96
CA GLU A 49 17.56 10.06 4.95
C GLU A 49 18.17 11.40 4.52
N ALA A 50 18.36 11.61 3.22
CA ALA A 50 18.79 12.91 2.66
C ALA A 50 17.77 14.05 2.88
N LEU A 51 16.51 13.71 3.22
CA LEU A 51 15.49 14.70 3.60
C LEU A 51 15.51 15.06 5.10
N GLY A 52 16.44 14.49 5.87
CA GLY A 52 16.68 14.84 7.28
C GLY A 52 15.80 14.08 8.28
N VAL A 53 15.17 12.99 7.89
CA VAL A 53 14.35 12.13 8.74
C VAL A 53 15.01 10.75 8.92
N SER A 54 14.59 10.00 9.95
CA SER A 54 15.06 8.64 10.15
C SER A 54 14.37 7.66 9.19
N CYS A 55 15.14 6.69 8.67
CA CYS A 55 14.59 5.62 7.85
C CYS A 55 15.04 4.25 8.35
N LEU A 56 14.08 3.30 8.46
CA LEU A 56 14.34 1.88 8.66
C LEU A 56 13.98 1.14 7.38
N ALA A 57 15.00 0.58 6.70
CA ALA A 57 14.80 -0.29 5.56
C ALA A 57 14.83 -1.75 6.02
N TRP A 58 13.78 -2.52 5.71
CA TRP A 58 13.60 -3.89 6.15
C TRP A 58 13.38 -4.84 4.97
N MET A 59 14.22 -5.87 4.90
CA MET A 59 14.03 -6.96 3.96
C MET A 59 13.20 -8.06 4.61
N GLY A 60 12.04 -8.37 4.04
CA GLY A 60 11.17 -9.42 4.59
C GLY A 60 9.89 -9.63 3.79
N ASP A 61 9.30 -10.80 3.94
CA ASP A 61 8.03 -11.15 3.34
C ASP A 61 6.88 -10.67 4.24
N ALA A 62 6.07 -9.75 3.74
CA ALA A 62 4.87 -9.31 4.44
C ALA A 62 3.78 -10.39 4.51
N GLY A 63 3.83 -11.40 3.62
CA GLY A 63 2.97 -12.58 3.68
C GLY A 63 3.35 -13.58 4.79
N ASP A 64 4.56 -13.47 5.35
CA ASP A 64 5.01 -14.28 6.48
C ASP A 64 4.81 -13.52 7.81
N PHE A 65 3.98 -14.08 8.69
CA PHE A 65 3.64 -13.47 9.97
C PHE A 65 4.86 -13.29 10.90
N GLU A 66 5.76 -14.26 10.93
CA GLU A 66 6.98 -14.21 11.73
C GLU A 66 7.92 -13.10 11.27
N SER A 67 8.07 -12.93 9.93
CA SER A 67 8.82 -11.83 9.34
C SER A 67 8.22 -10.47 9.71
N CYS A 68 6.89 -10.35 9.64
CA CYS A 68 6.18 -9.15 10.08
C CYS A 68 6.37 -8.89 11.58
N SER A 69 6.29 -9.93 12.42
CA SER A 69 6.48 -9.77 13.88
C SER A 69 7.84 -9.16 14.20
N ARG A 70 8.92 -9.68 13.59
CA ARG A 70 10.27 -9.12 13.76
C ARG A 70 10.39 -7.67 13.27
N LEU A 71 9.73 -7.33 12.17
CA LEU A 71 9.66 -5.94 11.68
C LEU A 71 8.99 -5.02 12.72
N PHE A 72 7.85 -5.43 13.26
CA PHE A 72 7.11 -4.62 14.23
C PHE A 72 7.85 -4.51 15.58
N ASP A 73 8.65 -5.51 15.98
CA ASP A 73 9.53 -5.40 17.12
C ASP A 73 10.63 -4.35 16.88
N ALA A 74 11.26 -4.36 15.71
CA ALA A 74 12.24 -3.33 15.32
C ALA A 74 11.64 -1.91 15.25
N ILE A 75 10.38 -1.78 14.78
CA ILE A 75 9.66 -0.49 14.79
C ILE A 75 9.48 -0.01 16.22
N ARG A 76 9.01 -0.89 17.11
CA ARG A 76 8.79 -0.56 18.53
C ARG A 76 10.08 -0.15 19.23
N GLU A 77 11.17 -0.89 18.96
CA GLU A 77 12.48 -0.60 19.55
C GLU A 77 13.04 0.76 19.07
N ARG A 78 12.93 1.05 17.76
CA ARG A 78 13.56 2.22 17.16
C ARG A 78 12.75 3.51 17.27
N PHE A 79 11.42 3.42 17.11
CA PHE A 79 10.53 4.57 17.02
C PHE A 79 9.50 4.66 18.18
N GLY A 80 9.29 3.56 18.90
CA GLY A 80 8.34 3.50 20.02
C GLY A 80 6.87 3.37 19.60
N SER A 81 6.47 3.98 18.48
CA SER A 81 5.09 4.01 17.98
C SER A 81 5.01 3.90 16.46
N LEU A 82 3.81 3.61 15.96
CA LEU A 82 3.48 3.64 14.55
C LEU A 82 2.18 4.44 14.37
N ASP A 83 2.28 5.58 13.69
CA ASP A 83 1.13 6.48 13.46
C ASP A 83 0.36 6.12 12.20
N VAL A 84 1.07 5.70 11.13
CA VAL A 84 0.46 5.35 9.84
C VAL A 84 1.01 4.02 9.35
N LEU A 85 0.09 3.12 8.96
CA LEU A 85 0.40 1.91 8.21
C LEU A 85 -0.11 2.06 6.77
N VAL A 86 0.77 1.89 5.78
CA VAL A 86 0.39 1.80 4.36
C VAL A 86 0.68 0.40 3.85
N ASN A 87 -0.38 -0.36 3.62
CA ASN A 87 -0.33 -1.66 2.97
C ASN A 87 -0.31 -1.47 1.45
N ASN A 88 0.90 -1.46 0.87
CA ASN A 88 1.10 -1.25 -0.55
C ASN A 88 1.70 -2.47 -1.26
N ALA A 89 2.40 -3.36 -0.55
CA ALA A 89 2.98 -4.57 -1.16
C ALA A 89 1.92 -5.35 -1.94
N GLY A 90 2.27 -5.74 -3.16
CA GLY A 90 1.36 -6.48 -4.02
C GLY A 90 2.01 -6.85 -5.35
N ILE A 91 1.44 -7.87 -5.97
CA ILE A 91 1.78 -8.37 -7.30
C ILE A 91 0.51 -8.50 -8.13
N SER A 92 0.65 -8.43 -9.45
CA SER A 92 -0.41 -8.78 -10.41
C SER A 92 -0.15 -10.16 -11.01
N TYR A 93 -1.21 -10.77 -11.51
CA TYR A 93 -1.18 -11.98 -12.33
C TYR A 93 -2.16 -11.77 -13.48
N ILE A 94 -1.69 -11.92 -14.68
CA ILE A 94 -2.48 -11.79 -15.90
C ILE A 94 -2.52 -13.16 -16.59
N GLY A 95 -3.71 -13.71 -16.76
CA GLY A 95 -3.92 -15.00 -17.40
C GLY A 95 -5.37 -15.47 -17.25
N LEU A 96 -5.77 -16.43 -18.08
CA LEU A 96 -7.10 -17.02 -18.01
C LEU A 96 -7.27 -17.78 -16.69
N PHE A 97 -8.43 -17.65 -16.07
CA PHE A 97 -8.72 -18.27 -14.78
C PHE A 97 -8.56 -19.80 -14.80
N GLN A 98 -8.96 -20.42 -15.89
CA GLN A 98 -8.87 -21.88 -16.04
C GLN A 98 -7.44 -22.42 -16.10
N ASP A 99 -6.46 -21.56 -16.45
CA ASP A 99 -5.05 -21.94 -16.60
C ASP A 99 -4.25 -21.64 -15.33
N MET A 100 -4.85 -20.91 -14.37
CA MET A 100 -4.23 -20.56 -13.10
C MET A 100 -4.08 -21.78 -12.20
N THR A 101 -2.88 -22.03 -11.71
CA THR A 101 -2.62 -23.10 -10.76
C THR A 101 -3.00 -22.70 -9.32
N PRO A 102 -3.29 -23.69 -8.45
CA PRO A 102 -3.51 -23.42 -7.02
C PRO A 102 -2.33 -22.70 -6.34
N ASP A 103 -1.10 -22.97 -6.76
CA ASP A 103 0.10 -22.33 -6.18
C ASP A 103 0.18 -20.86 -6.57
N GLU A 104 -0.12 -20.50 -7.82
CA GLU A 104 -0.19 -19.10 -8.27
C GLU A 104 -1.31 -18.35 -7.54
N TRP A 105 -2.49 -18.97 -7.39
CA TRP A 105 -3.59 -18.44 -6.59
C TRP A 105 -3.15 -18.16 -5.15
N ASN A 106 -2.55 -19.15 -4.49
CA ASN A 106 -2.09 -19.00 -3.11
C ASN A 106 -0.98 -17.94 -2.98
N HIS A 107 -0.09 -17.87 -3.96
CA HIS A 107 0.98 -16.86 -3.96
C HIS A 107 0.42 -15.43 -4.03
N ILE A 108 -0.54 -15.18 -4.93
CA ILE A 108 -1.14 -13.84 -5.04
C ILE A 108 -1.99 -13.48 -3.82
N LEU A 109 -2.76 -14.44 -3.27
CA LEU A 109 -3.48 -14.25 -2.01
C LEU A 109 -2.54 -13.92 -0.86
N ASN A 110 -1.46 -14.67 -0.72
CA ASN A 110 -0.49 -14.47 0.36
C ASN A 110 0.18 -13.10 0.25
N THR A 111 0.62 -12.73 -0.94
CA THR A 111 1.33 -11.47 -1.17
C THR A 111 0.40 -10.26 -1.03
N ASN A 112 -0.82 -10.31 -1.56
CA ASN A 112 -1.69 -9.14 -1.66
C ASN A 112 -2.65 -8.98 -0.48
N LEU A 113 -3.17 -10.08 0.09
CA LEU A 113 -4.23 -10.03 1.11
C LEU A 113 -3.75 -10.48 2.49
N THR A 114 -3.05 -11.63 2.57
CA THR A 114 -2.51 -12.12 3.85
C THR A 114 -1.49 -11.12 4.43
N SER A 115 -0.68 -10.49 3.58
CA SER A 115 0.25 -9.43 4.00
C SER A 115 -0.45 -8.25 4.69
N VAL A 116 -1.62 -7.84 4.16
CA VAL A 116 -2.44 -6.77 4.76
C VAL A 116 -2.96 -7.20 6.12
N PHE A 117 -3.47 -8.45 6.22
CA PHE A 117 -3.88 -9.00 7.51
C PHE A 117 -2.73 -9.01 8.52
N ASN A 118 -1.56 -9.53 8.15
CA ASN A 118 -0.40 -9.63 9.03
C ASN A 118 0.02 -8.25 9.58
N CYS A 119 0.18 -7.26 8.70
CA CYS A 119 0.56 -5.92 9.10
C CYS A 119 -0.52 -5.24 9.96
N CYS A 120 -1.79 -5.34 9.60
CA CYS A 120 -2.89 -4.79 10.41
C CYS A 120 -2.97 -5.47 11.78
N ARG A 121 -2.84 -6.80 11.85
CA ARG A 121 -2.88 -7.57 13.10
C ARG A 121 -1.82 -7.12 14.11
N LEU A 122 -0.66 -6.69 13.61
CA LEU A 122 0.46 -6.23 14.44
C LEU A 122 0.40 -4.71 14.74
N ALA A 123 -0.08 -3.90 13.80
CA ALA A 123 -0.22 -2.46 13.97
C ALA A 123 -1.35 -2.06 14.92
N VAL A 124 -2.51 -2.73 14.80
CA VAL A 124 -3.72 -2.36 15.55
C VAL A 124 -3.50 -2.30 17.07
N PRO A 125 -2.86 -3.26 17.74
CA PRO A 125 -2.62 -3.17 19.19
C PRO A 125 -1.78 -1.94 19.58
N MET A 126 -0.80 -1.55 18.75
CA MET A 126 0.02 -0.36 18.98
C MET A 126 -0.83 0.90 18.86
N MET A 127 -1.65 1.01 17.83
CA MET A 127 -2.53 2.16 17.58
C MET A 127 -3.64 2.26 18.63
N VAL A 128 -4.24 1.15 19.05
CA VAL A 128 -5.26 1.12 20.10
C VAL A 128 -4.70 1.60 21.43
N SER A 129 -3.49 1.21 21.79
CA SER A 129 -2.84 1.66 23.05
C SER A 129 -2.62 3.17 23.08
N HIS A 130 -2.41 3.81 21.93
CA HIS A 130 -2.24 5.26 21.80
C HIS A 130 -3.54 6.01 21.47
N LYS A 131 -4.65 5.28 21.24
CA LYS A 131 -5.94 5.84 20.80
C LYS A 131 -5.79 6.75 19.58
N SER A 132 -4.91 6.40 18.69
CA SER A 132 -4.60 7.15 17.45
C SER A 132 -3.93 6.23 16.46
N GLY A 133 -4.28 6.36 15.20
CA GLY A 133 -3.63 5.62 14.12
C GLY A 133 -4.38 5.74 12.80
N ARG A 134 -3.67 5.46 11.71
CA ARG A 134 -4.27 5.43 10.37
C ARG A 134 -3.76 4.24 9.59
N ILE A 135 -4.68 3.56 8.94
CA ILE A 135 -4.38 2.45 8.05
C ILE A 135 -4.85 2.83 6.65
N LEU A 136 -3.93 2.84 5.71
CA LEU A 136 -4.19 3.08 4.30
C LEU A 136 -3.85 1.83 3.51
N ASN A 137 -4.84 1.31 2.78
CA ASN A 137 -4.66 0.15 1.93
C ASN A 137 -4.60 0.60 0.46
N ILE A 138 -3.53 0.22 -0.26
CA ILE A 138 -3.45 0.46 -1.70
C ILE A 138 -4.20 -0.66 -2.42
N SER A 139 -5.40 -0.32 -2.85
CA SER A 139 -6.31 -1.17 -3.60
C SER A 139 -6.18 -0.90 -5.10
N SER A 140 -7.15 -1.31 -5.86
CA SER A 140 -7.26 -1.12 -7.31
C SER A 140 -8.72 -0.91 -7.70
N VAL A 141 -8.96 -0.25 -8.81
CA VAL A 141 -10.27 -0.23 -9.48
C VAL A 141 -10.77 -1.65 -9.78
N TRP A 142 -9.85 -2.60 -10.03
CA TRP A 142 -10.21 -4.01 -10.18
C TRP A 142 -10.75 -4.68 -8.92
N GLY A 143 -10.50 -4.10 -7.76
CA GLY A 143 -11.17 -4.50 -6.51
C GLY A 143 -12.58 -3.93 -6.37
N VAL A 144 -13.00 -3.03 -7.26
CA VAL A 144 -14.34 -2.41 -7.29
C VAL A 144 -15.20 -3.10 -8.34
N CYS A 145 -14.72 -3.20 -9.59
CA CYS A 145 -15.49 -3.73 -10.73
C CYS A 145 -15.02 -5.11 -11.21
N GLY A 146 -13.82 -5.57 -10.82
CA GLY A 146 -13.20 -6.78 -11.37
C GLY A 146 -12.60 -6.56 -12.76
N ALA A 147 -11.69 -7.46 -13.17
CA ALA A 147 -11.11 -7.44 -14.51
C ALA A 147 -10.99 -8.85 -15.07
N SER A 148 -11.24 -8.97 -16.39
CA SER A 148 -10.94 -10.19 -17.15
C SER A 148 -9.45 -10.47 -17.11
N CYS A 149 -9.07 -11.74 -17.09
CA CYS A 149 -7.68 -12.21 -16.98
C CYS A 149 -6.94 -11.80 -15.67
N GLU A 150 -7.57 -11.07 -14.76
CA GLU A 150 -7.01 -10.68 -13.45
C GLU A 150 -7.92 -11.12 -12.27
N VAL A 151 -8.55 -12.29 -12.37
CA VAL A 151 -9.55 -12.74 -11.37
C VAL A 151 -8.97 -12.82 -9.97
N ALA A 152 -7.79 -13.42 -9.79
CA ALA A 152 -7.15 -13.53 -8.48
C ALA A 152 -6.73 -12.17 -7.91
N TYR A 153 -6.17 -11.29 -8.75
CA TYR A 153 -5.84 -9.93 -8.36
C TYR A 153 -7.09 -9.17 -7.92
N SER A 154 -8.15 -9.21 -8.73
CA SER A 154 -9.44 -8.58 -8.42
C SER A 154 -10.03 -9.11 -7.10
N ALA A 155 -9.97 -10.43 -6.87
CA ALA A 155 -10.42 -11.04 -5.63
C ALA A 155 -9.64 -10.54 -4.41
N THR A 156 -8.30 -10.42 -4.51
CA THR A 156 -7.48 -9.87 -3.41
C THR A 156 -7.79 -8.42 -3.13
N LYS A 157 -7.94 -7.59 -4.16
CA LYS A 157 -8.25 -6.16 -4.01
C LYS A 157 -9.68 -5.92 -3.53
N GLY A 158 -10.64 -6.75 -3.96
CA GLY A 158 -12.00 -6.77 -3.40
C GLY A 158 -12.01 -7.18 -1.92
N GLY A 159 -11.20 -8.18 -1.56
CA GLY A 159 -10.98 -8.58 -0.16
C GLY A 159 -10.41 -7.44 0.71
N ILE A 160 -9.43 -6.70 0.19
CA ILE A 160 -8.86 -5.50 0.86
C ILE A 160 -9.95 -4.44 1.05
N ASN A 161 -10.81 -4.18 0.05
CA ASN A 161 -11.89 -3.23 0.16
C ASN A 161 -12.90 -3.62 1.25
N ALA A 162 -13.27 -4.90 1.33
CA ALA A 162 -14.16 -5.42 2.38
C ALA A 162 -13.49 -5.32 3.76
N MET A 163 -12.23 -5.72 3.88
CA MET A 163 -11.44 -5.64 5.12
C MET A 163 -11.29 -4.19 5.60
N THR A 164 -11.07 -3.23 4.69
CA THR A 164 -11.02 -1.79 4.98
C THR A 164 -12.31 -1.32 5.67
N ARG A 165 -13.47 -1.65 5.10
CA ARG A 165 -14.77 -1.25 5.66
C ARG A 165 -15.06 -1.92 7.02
N ALA A 166 -14.66 -3.17 7.18
CA ALA A 166 -14.88 -3.91 8.43
C ALA A 166 -14.01 -3.36 9.56
N LEU A 167 -12.70 -3.22 9.32
CA LEU A 167 -11.76 -2.67 10.29
C LEU A 167 -12.09 -1.22 10.67
N ALA A 168 -12.55 -0.40 9.72
CA ALA A 168 -12.97 0.97 10.00
C ALA A 168 -14.08 1.02 11.06
N LYS A 169 -15.08 0.14 10.96
CA LYS A 169 -16.18 0.07 11.94
C LYS A 169 -15.69 -0.42 13.30
N GLU A 170 -14.79 -1.40 13.31
CA GLU A 170 -14.26 -2.00 14.54
C GLU A 170 -13.35 -1.01 15.30
N LEU A 171 -12.54 -0.23 14.55
CA LEU A 171 -11.49 0.60 15.13
C LEU A 171 -11.87 2.07 15.34
N ALA A 172 -12.98 2.52 14.76
CA ALA A 172 -13.47 3.89 14.94
C ALA A 172 -13.63 4.31 16.42
N PRO A 173 -14.15 3.45 17.34
CA PRO A 173 -14.23 3.79 18.76
C PRO A 173 -12.85 4.04 19.41
N SER A 174 -11.76 3.57 18.80
CA SER A 174 -10.38 3.78 19.26
C SER A 174 -9.69 4.95 18.56
N SER A 175 -10.43 5.77 17.81
CA SER A 175 -9.90 6.89 17.01
C SER A 175 -8.90 6.46 15.95
N ILE A 176 -9.07 5.27 15.37
CA ILE A 176 -8.24 4.75 14.28
C ILE A 176 -9.05 4.79 13.00
N GLN A 177 -8.50 5.41 11.97
CA GLN A 177 -9.11 5.54 10.64
C GLN A 177 -8.53 4.48 9.71
N VAL A 178 -9.40 3.83 8.93
CA VAL A 178 -9.00 2.82 7.95
C VAL A 178 -9.66 3.15 6.61
N ASN A 179 -8.84 3.47 5.61
CA ASN A 179 -9.31 3.80 4.27
C ASN A 179 -8.49 3.07 3.20
N ALA A 180 -8.99 3.01 1.99
CA ALA A 180 -8.25 2.48 0.84
C ALA A 180 -8.23 3.48 -0.31
N ILE A 181 -7.14 3.47 -1.08
CA ILE A 181 -7.03 4.15 -2.36
C ILE A 181 -7.12 3.07 -3.44
N ALA A 182 -8.21 3.08 -4.20
CA ALA A 182 -8.41 2.24 -5.37
C ALA A 182 -7.77 2.92 -6.58
N CYS A 183 -6.53 2.52 -6.88
CA CYS A 183 -5.78 3.09 -7.99
C CYS A 183 -6.29 2.54 -9.33
N GLY A 184 -6.41 3.42 -10.33
CA GLY A 184 -6.48 3.04 -11.73
C GLY A 184 -5.12 2.68 -12.31
N ALA A 185 -4.92 2.91 -13.59
CA ALA A 185 -3.63 2.73 -14.25
C ALA A 185 -2.62 3.78 -13.79
N ILE A 186 -1.58 3.36 -13.07
CA ILE A 186 -0.49 4.22 -12.58
C ILE A 186 0.79 3.88 -13.35
N ASP A 187 1.48 4.90 -13.86
CA ASP A 187 2.74 4.75 -14.62
C ASP A 187 3.87 4.28 -13.70
N THR A 188 4.02 2.97 -13.62
CA THR A 188 5.02 2.27 -12.80
C THR A 188 5.50 1.03 -13.55
N GLU A 189 6.57 0.40 -13.04
CA GLU A 189 7.07 -0.84 -13.63
C GLU A 189 6.02 -1.97 -13.71
N MET A 190 4.97 -1.94 -12.89
CA MET A 190 3.90 -2.93 -12.94
C MET A 190 3.13 -2.90 -14.28
N ASN A 191 3.12 -1.76 -14.98
CA ASN A 191 2.47 -1.57 -16.27
C ASN A 191 3.47 -1.48 -17.46
N GLN A 192 4.76 -1.79 -17.25
CA GLN A 192 5.77 -1.73 -18.32
C GLN A 192 5.70 -2.90 -19.31
N PHE A 193 4.87 -3.91 -19.04
CA PHE A 193 4.64 -5.02 -19.96
C PHE A 193 3.77 -4.62 -21.17
N LEU A 194 3.03 -3.51 -21.07
CA LEU A 194 2.21 -2.98 -22.14
C LEU A 194 3.09 -2.47 -23.28
N ASP A 195 2.86 -2.95 -24.48
CA ASP A 195 3.45 -2.36 -25.68
C ASP A 195 2.84 -0.98 -25.99
N GLU A 196 3.32 -0.34 -27.06
CA GLU A 196 2.88 1.02 -27.40
C GLU A 196 1.41 1.05 -27.85
N GLU A 197 0.94 0.03 -28.55
CA GLU A 197 -0.45 -0.09 -29.01
C GLU A 197 -1.41 -0.32 -27.83
N GLU A 198 -1.08 -1.27 -26.98
CA GLU A 198 -1.84 -1.56 -25.75
C GLU A 198 -1.88 -0.34 -24.80
N ARG A 199 -0.73 0.36 -24.69
CA ARG A 199 -0.67 1.59 -23.87
C ARG A 199 -1.55 2.68 -24.44
N ASN A 200 -1.56 2.90 -25.76
CA ASN A 200 -2.41 3.90 -26.39
C ASN A 200 -3.90 3.55 -26.25
N ALA A 201 -4.26 2.28 -26.44
CA ALA A 201 -5.64 1.82 -26.25
C ALA A 201 -6.10 2.07 -24.78
N LEU A 202 -5.26 1.77 -23.79
CA LEU A 202 -5.56 2.06 -22.39
C LEU A 202 -5.74 3.57 -22.15
N LEU A 203 -4.91 4.42 -22.76
CA LEU A 203 -5.03 5.88 -22.60
C LEU A 203 -6.32 6.43 -23.20
N GLU A 204 -6.84 5.83 -24.28
CA GLU A 204 -8.12 6.21 -24.87
C GLU A 204 -9.31 5.85 -23.98
N GLU A 205 -9.20 4.79 -23.18
CA GLU A 205 -10.23 4.40 -22.21
C GLU A 205 -10.28 5.32 -20.98
N ILE A 206 -9.16 5.95 -20.62
CA ILE A 206 -9.08 6.82 -19.44
C ILE A 206 -9.52 8.25 -19.81
N PRO A 207 -10.62 8.80 -19.27
CA PRO A 207 -11.11 10.14 -19.61
C PRO A 207 -10.06 11.25 -19.39
N ALA A 208 -9.17 11.10 -18.41
CA ALA A 208 -8.05 12.03 -18.21
C ALA A 208 -6.98 11.96 -19.31
N GLY A 209 -7.04 11.01 -20.26
CA GLY A 209 -6.11 10.85 -21.38
C GLY A 209 -4.69 10.46 -20.99
N ARG A 210 -4.48 9.98 -19.77
CA ARG A 210 -3.15 9.60 -19.27
C ARG A 210 -3.26 8.62 -18.10
N MET A 211 -2.19 7.88 -17.87
CA MET A 211 -2.01 7.18 -16.61
C MET A 211 -1.78 8.17 -15.46
N GLY A 212 -2.14 7.77 -14.24
CA GLY A 212 -1.77 8.49 -13.02
C GLY A 212 -0.27 8.35 -12.75
N ARG A 213 0.28 9.27 -11.98
CA ARG A 213 1.68 9.20 -11.51
C ARG A 213 1.73 8.68 -10.08
N ALA A 214 2.80 7.98 -9.74
CA ALA A 214 3.01 7.45 -8.38
C ALA A 214 2.97 8.57 -7.32
N GLU A 215 3.45 9.78 -7.66
CA GLU A 215 3.43 10.95 -6.78
C GLU A 215 2.01 11.46 -6.48
N GLU A 216 1.06 11.27 -7.40
CA GLU A 216 -0.36 11.63 -7.18
C GLU A 216 -0.97 10.71 -6.12
N VAL A 217 -0.63 9.41 -6.16
CA VAL A 217 -1.01 8.46 -5.10
C VAL A 217 -0.33 8.84 -3.78
N GLY A 218 0.96 9.18 -3.80
CA GLY A 218 1.71 9.62 -2.63
C GLY A 218 1.08 10.84 -1.96
N LYS A 219 0.68 11.83 -2.75
CA LYS A 219 0.01 13.04 -2.27
C LYS A 219 -1.34 12.74 -1.61
N LEU A 220 -2.18 11.91 -2.25
CA LEU A 220 -3.46 11.51 -1.69
C LEU A 220 -3.28 10.69 -0.40
N ALA A 221 -2.33 9.74 -0.39
CA ALA A 221 -2.01 8.96 0.81
C ALA A 221 -1.58 9.85 1.98
N TYR A 222 -0.79 10.90 1.71
CA TYR A 222 -0.41 11.87 2.73
C TYR A 222 -1.62 12.65 3.26
N GLN A 223 -2.49 13.15 2.39
CA GLN A 223 -3.71 13.86 2.80
C GLN A 223 -4.63 13.02 3.68
N LEU A 224 -4.76 11.72 3.36
CA LEU A 224 -5.60 10.79 4.12
C LEU A 224 -4.96 10.33 5.44
N GLY A 225 -3.64 10.34 5.54
CA GLY A 225 -2.92 9.76 6.67
C GLY A 225 -2.30 10.78 7.63
N SER A 226 -2.22 12.07 7.27
CA SER A 226 -1.49 13.07 8.08
C SER A 226 -2.35 13.82 9.08
N GLU A 227 -3.65 13.94 8.84
CA GLU A 227 -4.56 14.74 9.64
C GLU A 227 -5.69 13.90 10.27
N ASP A 228 -6.21 14.36 11.39
CA ASP A 228 -7.42 13.79 11.98
C ASP A 228 -8.62 14.12 11.08
N SER A 229 -9.41 13.09 10.77
CA SER A 229 -10.53 13.21 9.85
C SER A 229 -11.70 12.35 10.31
N TYR A 230 -12.91 12.79 10.01
CA TYR A 230 -14.12 11.97 10.16
C TYR A 230 -14.22 10.88 9.06
N LEU A 231 -13.26 10.87 8.12
CA LEU A 231 -13.22 9.96 6.97
C LEU A 231 -12.65 8.61 7.37
N THR A 232 -13.50 7.58 7.43
CA THR A 232 -13.09 6.19 7.66
C THR A 232 -13.99 5.22 6.89
N GLY A 233 -13.47 4.05 6.53
CA GLY A 233 -14.18 3.00 5.80
C GLY A 233 -14.37 3.29 4.30
N GLN A 234 -13.67 4.29 3.75
CA GLN A 234 -13.85 4.71 2.37
C GLN A 234 -12.88 3.99 1.43
N ILE A 235 -13.37 3.73 0.22
CA ILE A 235 -12.58 3.24 -0.91
C ILE A 235 -12.56 4.38 -1.93
N ILE A 236 -11.47 5.12 -1.97
CA ILE A 236 -11.32 6.33 -2.77
C ILE A 236 -10.67 5.98 -4.10
N GLN A 237 -11.38 6.18 -5.19
CA GLN A 237 -10.85 5.95 -6.53
C GLN A 237 -9.92 7.08 -6.95
N LEU A 238 -8.76 6.71 -7.50
CA LEU A 238 -7.78 7.62 -8.11
C LEU A 238 -7.41 7.03 -9.47
N ASP A 239 -8.24 7.30 -10.48
CA ASP A 239 -8.25 6.57 -11.74
C ASP A 239 -8.41 7.44 -12.99
N GLY A 240 -8.47 8.75 -12.86
CA GLY A 240 -8.68 9.66 -13.99
C GLY A 240 -10.09 9.60 -14.59
N GLY A 241 -11.06 9.07 -13.85
CA GLY A 241 -12.44 8.91 -14.27
C GLY A 241 -12.68 7.64 -15.09
N TRP A 242 -11.79 6.65 -15.01
CA TRP A 242 -11.83 5.44 -15.82
C TRP A 242 -13.01 4.52 -15.48
N ILE A 243 -13.42 4.44 -14.19
CA ILE A 243 -14.47 3.52 -13.72
C ILE A 243 -15.47 4.24 -12.83
#